data_23f0f44899c605b8e497a4a67c045f2e
#
_entry.id   23f0f44899c605b8e497a4a67c045f2e
#
_cell.length_a   1.000
_cell.length_b   1.000
_cell.length_c   1.000
_cell.angle_alpha   90.00
_cell.angle_beta   90.00
_cell.angle_gamma   90.00
#
_symmetry.space_group_name_H-M   'P 1'
#
loop_
_entity.id
_entity.type
_entity.pdbx_description
1 polymer ?
#
loop_
_entity_poly.entity_id
_entity_poly.type
_entity_poly.pdbx_seq_one_letter_code
_entity_poly.pdbx_strand_id
1 'polypeptide(L)'
;MKREKAEVAARIKSARAAKGWKQKHLAAEVKVEPITVSRWERGATTPDFDALALIAEATGKPLSYFLGEEEPAADEPRMTEAVERLEAAAERIAAEGERIAASLAELRAELARLR
;
A
#
# COMPACT_ATOMS: atom_id res chain seq x y z
N MET A 1 2.37 -25.54 -9.43
CA MET A 1 3.71 -25.31 -9.96
C MET A 1 3.79 -24.17 -10.95
N LYS A 2 3.19 -24.27 -12.13
CA LYS A 2 3.10 -23.12 -13.05
C LYS A 2 2.38 -21.95 -12.40
N ARG A 3 1.38 -22.25 -11.62
CA ARG A 3 0.59 -21.26 -10.90
C ARG A 3 1.40 -20.48 -9.88
N GLU A 4 2.26 -21.17 -9.15
CA GLU A 4 3.13 -20.54 -8.16
C GLU A 4 4.15 -19.61 -8.80
N LYS A 5 4.76 -20.03 -9.90
CA LYS A 5 5.72 -19.19 -10.63
C LYS A 5 5.06 -17.93 -11.16
N ALA A 6 3.88 -18.08 -11.74
CA ALA A 6 3.13 -16.94 -12.27
C ALA A 6 2.72 -15.97 -11.16
N GLU A 7 2.34 -16.50 -10.00
CA GLU A 7 1.96 -15.68 -8.87
C GLU A 7 3.14 -14.90 -8.31
N VAL A 8 4.27 -15.56 -8.09
CA VAL A 8 5.49 -14.90 -7.62
C VAL A 8 5.91 -13.82 -8.62
N ALA A 9 5.89 -14.16 -9.91
CA ALA A 9 6.25 -13.21 -10.97
C ALA A 9 5.39 -11.95 -10.92
N ALA A 10 4.08 -12.12 -10.81
CA ALA A 10 3.15 -11.01 -10.73
C ALA A 10 3.38 -10.15 -9.49
N ARG A 11 3.67 -10.77 -8.37
CA ARG A 11 3.90 -10.04 -7.12
C ARG A 11 5.21 -9.26 -7.12
N ILE A 12 6.26 -9.83 -7.72
CA ILE A 12 7.53 -9.11 -7.89
C ILE A 12 7.31 -7.87 -8.74
N LYS A 13 6.62 -8.02 -9.84
CA LYS A 13 6.32 -6.89 -10.73
C LYS A 13 5.48 -5.83 -10.02
N SER A 14 4.45 -6.25 -9.28
CA SER A 14 3.60 -5.33 -8.53
C SER A 14 4.37 -4.57 -7.45
N ALA A 15 5.21 -5.26 -6.70
CA ALA A 15 6.01 -4.65 -5.65
C ALA A 15 7.00 -3.63 -6.23
N ARG A 16 7.63 -4.00 -7.35
CA ARG A 16 8.55 -3.11 -8.04
C ARG A 16 7.83 -1.86 -8.55
N ALA A 17 6.70 -2.05 -9.20
CA ALA A 17 5.91 -0.95 -9.74
C ALA A 17 5.41 -0.02 -8.63
N ALA A 18 5.06 -0.55 -7.48
CA ALA A 18 4.64 0.24 -6.32
C ALA A 18 5.74 1.17 -5.83
N LYS A 19 7.00 0.80 -6.04
CA LYS A 19 8.15 1.66 -5.72
C LYS A 19 8.45 2.67 -6.84
N GLY A 20 7.81 2.54 -7.99
CA GLY A 20 8.13 3.36 -9.15
C GLY A 20 9.44 2.98 -9.80
N TRP A 21 9.93 1.79 -9.57
CA TRP A 21 11.22 1.32 -10.08
C TRP A 21 11.08 0.62 -11.43
N LYS A 22 12.14 0.73 -12.23
CA LYS A 22 12.31 -0.10 -13.41
C LYS A 22 13.01 -1.39 -12.99
N GLN A 23 13.00 -2.39 -13.88
CA GLN A 23 13.66 -3.67 -13.59
C GLN A 23 15.13 -3.50 -13.22
N LYS A 24 15.83 -2.58 -13.86
CA LYS A 24 17.23 -2.32 -13.55
C LYS A 24 17.46 -1.80 -12.13
N HIS A 25 16.50 -1.05 -11.60
CA HIS A 25 16.59 -0.53 -10.24
C HIS A 25 16.44 -1.66 -9.22
N LEU A 26 15.47 -2.53 -9.42
CA LEU A 26 15.31 -3.69 -8.55
C LEU A 26 16.53 -4.60 -8.65
N ALA A 27 17.03 -4.82 -9.86
CA ALA A 27 18.21 -5.66 -10.08
C ALA A 27 19.42 -5.14 -9.27
N ALA A 28 19.62 -3.83 -9.27
CA ALA A 28 20.70 -3.22 -8.50
C ALA A 28 20.52 -3.43 -7.00
N GLU A 29 19.30 -3.30 -6.50
CA GLU A 29 19.01 -3.46 -5.08
C GLU A 29 19.23 -4.89 -4.60
N VAL A 30 18.91 -5.87 -5.44
CA VAL A 30 19.06 -7.29 -5.07
C VAL A 30 20.33 -7.90 -5.64
N LYS A 31 21.20 -7.07 -6.22
CA LYS A 31 22.54 -7.46 -6.71
C LYS A 31 22.50 -8.57 -7.75
N VAL A 32 21.60 -8.43 -8.71
CA VAL A 32 21.53 -9.33 -9.87
C VAL A 32 21.48 -8.48 -11.14
N GLU A 33 21.57 -9.15 -12.27
CA GLU A 33 21.47 -8.45 -13.55
C GLU A 33 20.02 -8.18 -13.93
N PRO A 34 19.75 -7.10 -14.68
CA PRO A 34 18.36 -6.79 -15.07
C PRO A 34 17.66 -7.92 -15.81
N ILE A 35 18.38 -8.69 -16.63
CA ILE A 35 17.80 -9.82 -17.33
C ILE A 35 17.25 -10.87 -16.34
N THR A 36 17.91 -11.00 -15.20
CA THR A 36 17.46 -11.93 -14.16
C THR A 36 16.10 -11.50 -13.60
N VAL A 37 15.94 -10.21 -13.31
CA VAL A 37 14.65 -9.67 -12.86
C VAL A 37 13.58 -9.87 -13.94
N SER A 38 13.94 -9.61 -15.19
CA SER A 38 13.01 -9.81 -16.30
C SER A 38 12.52 -11.25 -16.37
N ARG A 39 13.42 -12.23 -16.20
CA ARG A 39 13.05 -13.64 -16.20
C ARG A 39 12.13 -13.99 -15.05
N TRP A 40 12.39 -13.44 -13.88
CA TRP A 40 11.51 -13.63 -12.72
C TRP A 40 10.11 -13.11 -13.01
N GLU A 41 10.02 -11.90 -13.55
CA GLU A 41 8.73 -11.25 -13.79
C GLU A 41 7.93 -11.90 -14.93
N ARG A 42 8.61 -12.59 -15.82
CA ARG A 42 7.94 -13.35 -16.88
C ARG A 42 7.57 -14.78 -16.46
N GLY A 43 7.98 -15.18 -15.27
CA GLY A 43 7.77 -16.54 -14.80
C GLY A 43 8.67 -17.57 -15.44
N ALA A 44 9.72 -17.13 -16.17
CA ALA A 44 10.67 -18.05 -16.80
C ALA A 44 11.54 -18.76 -15.76
N THR A 45 11.95 -18.02 -14.72
CA THR A 45 12.65 -18.57 -13.57
C THR A 45 12.04 -18.00 -12.30
N THR A 46 12.29 -18.65 -11.18
CA THR A 46 11.82 -18.20 -9.87
C THR A 46 13.04 -17.85 -9.02
N PRO A 47 13.03 -16.72 -8.31
CA PRO A 47 14.13 -16.44 -7.40
C PRO A 47 14.20 -17.48 -6.29
N ASP A 48 15.41 -17.78 -5.84
CA ASP A 48 15.56 -18.68 -4.69
C ASP A 48 15.18 -17.92 -3.41
N PHE A 49 15.20 -18.62 -2.30
CA PHE A 49 14.78 -18.02 -1.01
C PHE A 49 15.59 -16.78 -0.67
N ASP A 50 16.91 -16.84 -0.84
CA ASP A 50 17.77 -15.69 -0.51
C ASP A 50 17.47 -14.48 -1.39
N ALA A 51 17.30 -14.71 -2.69
CA ALA A 51 16.94 -13.64 -3.61
C ALA A 51 15.57 -13.07 -3.28
N LEU A 52 14.61 -13.92 -2.96
CA LEU A 52 13.26 -13.48 -2.60
C LEU A 52 13.26 -12.67 -1.32
N ALA A 53 14.08 -13.04 -0.33
CA ALA A 53 14.24 -12.28 0.90
C ALA A 53 14.80 -10.88 0.62
N LEU A 54 15.77 -10.78 -0.30
CA LEU A 54 16.32 -9.48 -0.71
C LEU A 54 15.30 -8.62 -1.43
N ILE A 55 14.48 -9.24 -2.28
CA ILE A 55 13.40 -8.53 -2.96
C ILE A 55 12.39 -8.00 -1.94
N ALA A 56 12.02 -8.81 -0.97
CA ALA A 56 11.09 -8.42 0.08
C ALA A 56 11.62 -7.23 0.87
N GLU A 57 12.87 -7.30 1.28
CA GLU A 57 13.53 -6.22 2.01
C GLU A 57 13.60 -4.94 1.18
N ALA A 58 14.02 -5.05 -0.08
CA ALA A 58 14.17 -3.90 -0.96
C ALA A 58 12.84 -3.21 -1.24
N THR A 59 11.77 -3.97 -1.40
CA THR A 59 10.44 -3.44 -1.73
C THR A 59 9.61 -3.09 -0.51
N GLY A 60 10.04 -3.50 0.68
CA GLY A 60 9.29 -3.24 1.90
C GLY A 60 8.07 -4.12 2.09
N LYS A 61 7.97 -5.21 1.33
CA LYS A 61 6.88 -6.17 1.45
C LYS A 61 7.32 -7.36 2.28
N PRO A 62 6.42 -7.99 3.03
CA PRO A 62 6.78 -9.20 3.75
C PRO A 62 7.05 -10.36 2.80
N LEU A 63 7.89 -11.29 3.22
CA LEU A 63 8.21 -12.46 2.40
C LEU A 63 6.96 -13.26 2.03
N SER A 64 6.01 -13.36 2.95
CA SER A 64 4.75 -14.04 2.72
C SER A 64 3.94 -13.47 1.56
N TYR A 65 4.10 -12.18 1.29
CA TYR A 65 3.45 -11.54 0.14
C TYR A 65 3.86 -12.23 -1.17
N PHE A 66 5.15 -12.53 -1.33
CA PHE A 66 5.65 -13.16 -2.55
C PHE A 66 5.33 -14.65 -2.62
N LEU A 67 5.23 -15.29 -1.47
CA LEU A 67 4.93 -16.71 -1.41
C LEU A 67 3.44 -17.02 -1.52
N GLY A 68 2.60 -16.01 -1.44
CA GLY A 68 1.16 -16.21 -1.54
C GLY A 68 0.54 -16.89 -0.32
N GLU A 69 1.28 -16.96 0.77
CA GLU A 69 0.79 -17.60 2.00
C GLU A 69 -0.29 -16.78 2.70
N GLU A 70 -0.16 -15.48 2.62
CA GLU A 70 -1.22 -14.59 3.08
C GLU A 70 -1.89 -14.05 1.84
N GLU A 71 -3.19 -13.95 1.85
CA GLU A 71 -3.85 -13.33 0.73
C GLU A 71 -3.77 -11.82 0.88
N PRO A 72 -2.84 -11.16 0.19
CA PRO A 72 -2.72 -9.70 0.28
C PRO A 72 -3.99 -9.03 -0.17
N ALA A 73 -4.72 -9.68 -1.05
CA ALA A 73 -6.02 -9.21 -1.51
C ALA A 73 -7.06 -9.17 -0.39
N ALA A 74 -6.88 -9.95 0.68
CA ALA A 74 -7.78 -9.90 1.83
C ALA A 74 -7.37 -8.81 2.81
N ASP A 75 -6.07 -8.57 2.97
CA ASP A 75 -5.57 -7.59 3.94
C ASP A 75 -5.50 -6.17 3.39
N GLU A 76 -5.00 -6.00 2.17
CA GLU A 76 -4.91 -4.68 1.56
C GLU A 76 -6.25 -3.97 1.41
N PRO A 77 -7.31 -4.62 0.91
CA PRO A 77 -8.62 -4.00 0.86
C PRO A 77 -9.14 -3.60 2.24
N ARG A 78 -8.90 -4.42 3.27
CA ARG A 78 -9.33 -4.10 4.63
C ARG A 78 -8.64 -2.87 5.18
N MET A 79 -7.35 -2.75 4.95
CA MET A 79 -6.60 -1.57 5.39
C MET A 79 -7.08 -0.33 4.66
N THR A 80 -7.30 -0.43 3.35
CA THR A 80 -7.82 0.66 2.56
C THR A 80 -9.20 1.08 3.05
N GLU A 81 -10.10 0.12 3.31
CA GLU A 81 -11.42 0.40 3.84
C GLU A 81 -11.35 1.06 5.22
N ALA A 82 -10.44 0.60 6.07
CA ALA A 82 -10.27 1.18 7.40
C ALA A 82 -9.79 2.63 7.30
N VAL A 83 -8.83 2.90 6.42
CA VAL A 83 -8.33 4.25 6.18
C VAL A 83 -9.45 5.14 5.64
N GLU A 84 -10.20 4.65 4.66
CA GLU A 84 -11.32 5.40 4.10
C GLU A 84 -12.37 5.73 5.17
N ARG A 85 -12.67 4.79 6.06
CA ARG A 85 -13.61 5.02 7.15
C ARG A 85 -13.10 6.06 8.13
N LEU A 86 -11.79 6.02 8.44
CA LEU A 86 -11.18 7.00 9.32
C LEU A 86 -11.21 8.40 8.70
N GLU A 87 -10.91 8.49 7.42
CA GLU A 87 -10.98 9.76 6.71
C GLU A 87 -12.40 10.33 6.68
N ALA A 88 -13.39 9.48 6.41
CA ALA A 88 -14.78 9.90 6.42
C ALA A 88 -15.23 10.35 7.81
N ALA A 89 -14.79 9.64 8.85
CA ALA A 89 -15.09 10.03 10.22
C ALA A 89 -14.44 11.37 10.56
N ALA A 90 -13.21 11.60 10.14
CA ALA A 90 -12.52 12.85 10.37
C ALA A 90 -13.24 14.02 9.69
N GLU A 91 -13.70 13.81 8.46
CA GLU A 91 -14.47 14.82 7.74
C GLU A 91 -15.77 15.15 8.44
N ARG A 92 -16.47 14.14 8.96
CA ARG A 92 -17.71 14.37 9.71
C ARG A 92 -17.47 15.14 11.00
N ILE A 93 -16.39 14.83 11.71
CA ILE A 93 -16.02 15.53 12.91
C ILE A 93 -15.71 16.99 12.61
N ALA A 94 -14.97 17.24 11.54
CA ALA A 94 -14.65 18.60 11.12
C ALA A 94 -15.91 19.39 10.76
N ALA A 95 -16.83 18.77 10.02
CA ALA A 95 -18.10 19.42 9.65
C ALA A 95 -18.97 19.73 10.87
N GLU A 96 -19.02 18.82 11.85
CA GLU A 96 -19.73 19.05 13.09
C GLU A 96 -19.08 20.16 13.89
N GLY A 97 -17.77 20.21 13.94
CA GLY A 97 -17.04 21.28 14.59
C GLY A 97 -17.36 22.65 14.00
N GLU A 98 -17.46 22.74 12.69
CA GLU A 98 -17.85 23.97 12.01
C GLU A 98 -19.28 24.40 12.39
N ARG A 99 -20.22 23.45 12.43
CA ARG A 99 -21.59 23.73 12.81
C ARG A 99 -21.67 24.20 14.25
N ILE A 100 -20.93 23.58 15.15
CA ILE A 100 -20.90 23.99 16.56
C ILE A 100 -20.32 25.39 16.66
N ALA A 101 -19.26 25.69 15.97
CA ALA A 101 -18.65 27.02 15.96
C ALA A 101 -19.63 28.07 15.45
N ALA A 102 -20.38 27.78 14.40
CA ALA A 102 -21.38 28.68 13.86
C ALA A 102 -22.50 28.92 14.86
N SER A 103 -22.98 27.86 15.53
CA SER A 103 -24.03 28.00 16.57
C SER A 103 -23.56 28.84 17.74
N LEU A 104 -22.33 28.67 18.17
CA LEU A 104 -21.74 29.48 19.24
C LEU A 104 -21.65 30.94 18.83
N ALA A 105 -21.27 31.20 17.60
CA ALA A 105 -21.21 32.57 17.10
C ALA A 105 -22.59 33.24 17.10
N GLU A 106 -23.61 32.49 16.68
CA GLU A 106 -24.98 32.99 16.71
C GLU A 106 -25.46 33.30 18.14
N LEU A 107 -25.17 32.41 19.08
CA LEU A 107 -25.53 32.62 20.49
C LEU A 107 -24.82 33.82 21.06
N ARG A 108 -23.57 34.01 20.75
CA ARG A 108 -22.82 35.19 21.20
C ARG A 108 -23.40 36.48 20.65
N ALA A 109 -23.81 36.46 19.40
CA ALA A 109 -24.44 37.60 18.77
C ALA A 109 -25.78 37.93 19.43
N GLU A 110 -26.57 36.92 19.76
CA GLU A 110 -27.84 37.09 20.47
C GLU A 110 -27.64 37.67 21.87
N LEU A 111 -26.66 37.13 22.60
CA LEU A 111 -26.35 37.66 23.94
C LEU A 111 -25.91 39.12 23.87
N ALA A 112 -25.14 39.47 22.85
CA ALA A 112 -24.73 40.86 22.66
C ALA A 112 -25.90 41.78 22.40
N ARG A 113 -26.94 41.31 21.68
CA ARG A 113 -28.13 42.08 21.41
C ARG A 113 -28.99 42.30 22.65
N LEU A 114 -28.95 41.37 23.60
CA LEU A 114 -29.71 41.46 24.84
C LEU A 114 -29.10 42.42 25.87
N ARG A 115 -27.87 42.82 25.66
CA ARG A 115 -27.23 43.82 26.50
C ARG A 115 -27.64 45.22 26.04
#